data_a3abe76d25c2083f995dd1abed9325b4
#
_entry.id   a3abe76d25c2083f995dd1abed9325b4
#
_cell.length_a   1.000
_cell.length_b   1.000
_cell.length_c   1.000
_cell.angle_alpha   90.00
_cell.angle_beta   90.00
_cell.angle_gamma   90.00
#
_symmetry.space_group_name_H-M   'P 1'
#
loop_
_entity.id
_entity.type
_entity.pdbx_description
1 polymer ?
#
loop_
_entity_poly.entity_id
_entity_poly.type
_entity_poly.pdbx_seq_one_letter_code
_entity_poly.pdbx_strand_id
1 'polypeptide(L)'
;MQAAAKHLLSLINDILQMSKLEAGGVTLSRERISLSEQRDDIRSILSDRVSEAGIEWIDEVKDYSFPVPFVYGSPLHLRQIILNILGNCIKYNKKGGRILTKVEFLGTSGNRCTYRWTASDTGIGMSPEFLAHIFDPFTQERQDARSVYQGTGLGMAIVKRLIDAMGGTISITSEEGKGSTFVITIPSEIAPAEEEKPEKKGHVDIAGLHLMLVEDNELNAEIAQMLLTDKGARVTVVGDGKQAVDLFKNKIPGTFDAILMDIMMPVMDGMTATRAIRSFARADAKTIPIIAMTANAFDEDAKKCMEAGMNAHLTKPIEIDHVIEALGQYCR
;
A
#
# COMPACT_ATOMS: atom_id res chain seq x y z
N MET A 1 6.82 2.64 25.91
CA MET A 1 6.64 1.20 25.60
C MET A 1 6.18 0.96 24.15
N GLN A 2 5.15 1.63 23.63
CA GLN A 2 4.65 1.42 22.25
C GLN A 2 5.69 1.68 21.14
N ALA A 3 6.51 2.73 21.25
CA ALA A 3 7.54 3.04 20.26
C ALA A 3 8.62 1.95 20.15
N ALA A 4 9.06 1.38 21.28
CA ALA A 4 10.04 0.30 21.32
C ALA A 4 9.48 -1.02 20.74
N ALA A 5 8.20 -1.34 21.00
CA ALA A 5 7.53 -2.51 20.44
C ALA A 5 7.37 -2.38 18.92
N LYS A 6 7.01 -1.20 18.43
CA LYS A 6 6.90 -0.92 16.98
C LYS A 6 8.25 -1.02 16.28
N HIS A 7 9.31 -0.56 16.93
CA HIS A 7 10.67 -0.68 16.41
C HIS A 7 11.16 -2.14 16.36
N LEU A 8 10.87 -2.92 17.40
CA LEU A 8 11.21 -4.35 17.45
C LEU A 8 10.47 -5.15 16.35
N LEU A 9 9.19 -4.88 16.14
CA LEU A 9 8.42 -5.48 15.05
C LEU A 9 8.98 -5.14 13.66
N SER A 10 9.39 -3.89 13.45
CA SER A 10 10.05 -3.47 12.20
C SER A 10 11.35 -4.24 11.99
N LEU A 11 12.20 -4.35 13.04
CA LEU A 11 13.45 -5.13 12.99
C LEU A 11 13.21 -6.60 12.65
N ILE A 12 12.24 -7.23 13.29
CA ILE A 12 11.89 -8.65 13.02
C ILE A 12 11.45 -8.82 11.56
N ASN A 13 10.58 -7.93 11.06
CA ASN A 13 10.11 -8.00 9.69
C ASN A 13 11.25 -7.79 8.67
N ASP A 14 12.14 -6.83 8.91
CA ASP A 14 13.29 -6.56 8.06
C ASP A 14 14.26 -7.76 8.03
N ILE A 15 14.51 -8.41 9.19
CA ILE A 15 15.35 -9.61 9.29
C ILE A 15 14.71 -10.81 8.57
N LEU A 16 13.42 -11.04 8.77
CA LEU A 16 12.69 -12.12 8.09
C LEU A 16 12.70 -11.92 6.58
N GLN A 17 12.51 -10.69 6.13
CA GLN A 17 12.57 -10.34 4.73
C GLN A 17 13.98 -10.55 4.17
N MET A 18 15.02 -10.09 4.88
CA MET A 18 16.41 -10.28 4.48
C MET A 18 16.77 -11.77 4.39
N SER A 19 16.36 -12.57 5.36
CA SER A 19 16.54 -14.04 5.35
C SER A 19 15.87 -14.71 4.14
N LYS A 20 14.62 -14.30 3.80
CA LYS A 20 13.93 -14.78 2.59
C LYS A 20 14.67 -14.38 1.31
N LEU A 21 15.20 -13.14 1.26
CA LEU A 21 15.99 -12.64 0.15
C LEU A 21 17.32 -13.41 -0.02
N GLU A 22 17.96 -13.82 1.08
CA GLU A 22 19.20 -14.61 1.08
C GLU A 22 19.01 -16.05 0.64
N ALA A 23 17.88 -16.64 1.00
CA ALA A 23 17.51 -18.00 0.59
C ALA A 23 17.09 -18.11 -0.90
N GLY A 24 17.22 -17.04 -1.69
CA GLY A 24 16.79 -17.01 -3.09
C GLY A 24 15.27 -16.95 -3.28
N GLY A 25 14.53 -16.61 -2.22
CA GLY A 25 13.06 -16.69 -2.16
C GLY A 25 12.32 -15.38 -2.45
N VAL A 26 12.89 -14.42 -3.21
CA VAL A 26 12.08 -13.28 -3.68
C VAL A 26 11.16 -13.73 -4.79
N THR A 27 9.92 -13.94 -4.47
CA THR A 27 8.89 -14.11 -5.49
C THR A 27 8.37 -12.73 -5.87
N LEU A 28 8.88 -12.19 -6.97
CA LEU A 28 8.31 -10.96 -7.55
C LEU A 28 6.97 -11.32 -8.15
N SER A 29 5.92 -10.63 -7.75
CA SER A 29 4.64 -10.73 -8.44
C SER A 29 4.77 -10.13 -9.86
N ARG A 30 3.95 -10.64 -10.78
CA ARG A 30 3.84 -10.09 -12.13
C ARG A 30 2.43 -9.51 -12.29
N GLU A 31 2.26 -8.31 -11.80
CA GLU A 31 1.01 -7.57 -11.83
C GLU A 31 1.12 -6.39 -12.78
N ARG A 32 -0.02 -5.95 -13.32
CA ARG A 32 -0.10 -4.72 -14.09
C ARG A 32 0.00 -3.52 -13.13
N ILE A 33 0.96 -2.64 -13.37
CA ILE A 33 1.23 -1.44 -12.57
C ILE A 33 0.88 -0.22 -13.42
N SER A 34 0.04 0.65 -12.90
CA SER A 34 -0.08 2.04 -13.35
C SER A 34 1.03 2.86 -12.67
N LEU A 35 1.95 3.39 -13.44
CA LEU A 35 3.07 4.17 -12.89
C LEU A 35 2.62 5.49 -12.27
N SER A 36 1.54 6.08 -12.78
CA SER A 36 0.94 7.30 -12.22
C SER A 36 0.28 7.02 -10.86
N GLU A 37 -0.54 5.98 -10.75
CA GLU A 37 -1.18 5.59 -9.49
C GLU A 37 -0.14 5.23 -8.43
N GLN A 38 0.86 4.42 -8.81
CA GLN A 38 1.96 4.04 -7.91
C GLN A 38 2.71 5.25 -7.36
N ARG A 39 2.93 6.29 -8.19
CA ARG A 39 3.55 7.55 -7.77
C ARG A 39 2.65 8.31 -6.80
N ASP A 40 1.37 8.44 -7.13
CA ASP A 40 0.39 9.19 -6.33
C ASP A 40 0.18 8.56 -4.96
N ASP A 41 0.12 7.22 -4.89
CA ASP A 41 0.11 6.45 -3.65
C ASP A 41 1.33 6.77 -2.75
N ILE A 42 2.53 6.71 -3.34
CA ILE A 42 3.77 6.99 -2.60
C ILE A 42 3.77 8.42 -2.08
N ARG A 43 3.30 9.37 -2.89
CA ARG A 43 3.19 10.76 -2.51
C ARG A 43 2.23 10.96 -1.35
N SER A 44 1.07 10.31 -1.39
CA SER A 44 0.10 10.33 -0.30
C SER A 44 0.69 9.79 1.02
N ILE A 45 1.41 8.66 0.96
CA ILE A 45 2.01 8.03 2.15
C ILE A 45 3.07 8.93 2.81
N LEU A 46 3.80 9.73 2.03
CA LEU A 46 4.94 10.50 2.55
C LEU A 46 4.64 11.98 2.80
N SER A 47 3.51 12.51 2.32
CA SER A 47 3.16 13.94 2.39
C SER A 47 3.24 14.49 3.82
N ASP A 48 2.64 13.81 4.78
CA ASP A 48 2.62 14.24 6.18
C ASP A 48 4.03 14.23 6.79
N ARG A 49 4.81 13.19 6.52
CA ARG A 49 6.17 13.06 7.02
C ARG A 49 7.10 14.13 6.47
N VAL A 50 6.95 14.51 5.21
CA VAL A 50 7.69 15.60 4.57
C VAL A 50 7.32 16.93 5.20
N SER A 51 6.02 17.17 5.40
CA SER A 51 5.49 18.37 6.05
C SER A 51 5.96 18.51 7.49
N GLU A 52 5.86 17.45 8.30
CA GLU A 52 6.33 17.42 9.69
C GLU A 52 7.84 17.65 9.81
N ALA A 53 8.62 17.13 8.85
CA ALA A 53 10.06 17.36 8.80
C ALA A 53 10.44 18.78 8.33
N GLY A 54 9.48 19.57 7.83
CA GLY A 54 9.70 20.90 7.27
C GLY A 54 10.58 20.90 6.03
N ILE A 55 10.40 19.90 5.15
CA ILE A 55 11.17 19.70 3.93
C ILE A 55 10.30 20.08 2.73
N GLU A 56 10.89 20.68 1.70
CA GLU A 56 10.25 20.92 0.42
C GLU A 56 10.44 19.71 -0.49
N TRP A 57 9.35 19.12 -0.98
CA TRP A 57 9.42 18.04 -1.98
C TRP A 57 9.00 18.54 -3.36
N ILE A 58 9.95 18.57 -4.26
CA ILE A 58 9.78 18.97 -5.65
C ILE A 58 9.77 17.72 -6.52
N ASP A 59 8.69 17.52 -7.27
CA ASP A 59 8.57 16.45 -8.25
C ASP A 59 8.69 17.05 -9.66
N GLU A 60 9.80 16.76 -10.34
CA GLU A 60 10.07 17.29 -11.70
C GLU A 60 9.39 16.48 -12.81
N VAL A 61 8.42 15.64 -12.48
CA VAL A 61 7.63 14.94 -13.51
C VAL A 61 6.74 15.97 -14.23
N LYS A 62 7.26 16.53 -15.31
CA LYS A 62 6.48 17.41 -16.18
C LYS A 62 5.40 16.58 -16.88
N ASP A 63 4.19 17.09 -16.82
CA ASP A 63 3.03 16.64 -17.61
C ASP A 63 2.47 15.23 -17.33
N TYR A 64 2.59 14.71 -16.08
CA TYR A 64 1.85 13.50 -15.60
C TYR A 64 1.75 12.30 -16.59
N SER A 65 2.41 12.36 -17.76
CA SER A 65 2.33 11.34 -18.79
C SER A 65 3.60 10.50 -18.85
N PHE A 66 3.49 9.27 -18.40
CA PHE A 66 4.50 8.26 -18.71
C PHE A 66 4.31 7.82 -20.18
N PRO A 67 5.35 7.86 -21.03
CA PRO A 67 5.24 7.37 -22.42
C PRO A 67 4.76 5.91 -22.52
N VAL A 68 5.06 5.09 -21.52
CA VAL A 68 4.52 3.74 -21.32
C VAL A 68 3.91 3.71 -19.90
N PRO A 69 2.61 4.04 -19.76
CA PRO A 69 2.01 4.26 -18.45
C PRO A 69 1.78 2.97 -17.66
N PHE A 70 1.71 1.81 -18.35
CA PHE A 70 1.45 0.53 -17.73
C PHE A 70 2.58 -0.45 -17.97
N VAL A 71 3.04 -1.08 -16.90
CA VAL A 71 4.10 -2.08 -16.94
C VAL A 71 3.72 -3.30 -16.12
N TYR A 72 4.29 -4.46 -16.44
CA TYR A 72 4.25 -5.61 -15.54
C TYR A 72 5.42 -5.58 -14.57
N GLY A 73 5.12 -5.84 -13.30
CA GLY A 73 6.10 -5.86 -12.23
C GLY A 73 5.47 -6.22 -10.88
N SER A 74 6.20 -6.00 -9.80
CA SER A 74 5.72 -6.18 -8.45
C SER A 74 5.49 -4.81 -7.78
N PRO A 75 4.22 -4.34 -7.67
CA PRO A 75 3.90 -3.03 -7.13
C PRO A 75 4.35 -2.89 -5.68
N LEU A 76 4.22 -3.95 -4.89
CA LEU A 76 4.67 -3.99 -3.50
C LEU A 76 6.18 -3.71 -3.38
N HIS A 77 7.00 -4.42 -4.14
CA HIS A 77 8.45 -4.28 -4.05
C HIS A 77 8.94 -2.96 -4.66
N LEU A 78 8.31 -2.48 -5.72
CA LEU A 78 8.58 -1.16 -6.29
C LEU A 78 8.29 -0.05 -5.27
N ARG A 79 7.13 -0.12 -4.62
CA ARG A 79 6.75 0.80 -3.52
C ARG A 79 7.76 0.75 -2.39
N GLN A 80 8.18 -0.43 -1.97
CA GLN A 80 9.15 -0.62 -0.90
C GLN A 80 10.52 0.01 -1.22
N ILE A 81 11.02 -0.17 -2.44
CA ILE A 81 12.27 0.46 -2.89
C ILE A 81 12.17 1.98 -2.73
N ILE A 82 11.12 2.58 -3.27
CA ILE A 82 10.94 4.03 -3.27
C ILE A 82 10.73 4.58 -1.87
N LEU A 83 9.90 3.91 -1.03
CA LEU A 83 9.67 4.32 0.36
C LEU A 83 10.93 4.23 1.22
N ASN A 84 11.79 3.22 1.02
CA ASN A 84 13.06 3.12 1.74
C ASN A 84 14.01 4.27 1.37
N ILE A 85 14.12 4.62 0.10
CA ILE A 85 15.00 5.69 -0.36
C ILE A 85 14.45 7.05 0.08
N LEU A 86 13.19 7.36 -0.20
CA LEU A 86 12.57 8.63 0.21
C LEU A 86 12.50 8.76 1.73
N GLY A 87 12.27 7.65 2.44
CA GLY A 87 12.34 7.61 3.90
C GLY A 87 13.72 8.03 4.42
N ASN A 88 14.79 7.61 3.76
CA ASN A 88 16.15 8.06 4.08
C ASN A 88 16.35 9.53 3.71
N CYS A 89 15.91 9.98 2.53
CA CYS A 89 15.97 11.39 2.12
C CYS A 89 15.24 12.31 3.11
N ILE A 90 14.14 11.87 3.71
CA ILE A 90 13.42 12.64 4.75
C ILE A 90 14.18 12.59 6.06
N LYS A 91 14.56 11.38 6.50
CA LYS A 91 15.16 11.13 7.82
C LYS A 91 16.50 11.82 8.02
N TYR A 92 17.34 11.85 6.98
CA TYR A 92 18.69 12.41 7.01
C TYR A 92 18.78 13.82 6.41
N ASN A 93 17.64 14.46 6.14
CA ASN A 93 17.60 15.84 5.67
C ASN A 93 17.70 16.82 6.85
N LYS A 94 17.89 18.08 6.50
CA LYS A 94 17.86 19.21 7.44
C LYS A 94 16.53 19.95 7.33
N LYS A 95 16.13 20.61 8.40
CA LYS A 95 14.94 21.48 8.39
C LYS A 95 15.11 22.59 7.35
N GLY A 96 14.09 22.81 6.52
CA GLY A 96 14.17 23.73 5.37
C GLY A 96 14.98 23.18 4.19
N GLY A 97 15.35 21.89 4.23
CA GLY A 97 15.97 21.21 3.11
C GLY A 97 14.97 20.83 2.01
N ARG A 98 15.47 20.17 0.97
CA ARG A 98 14.69 19.79 -0.21
C ARG A 98 14.88 18.32 -0.53
N ILE A 99 13.85 17.74 -1.15
CA ILE A 99 13.92 16.48 -1.90
C ILE A 99 13.46 16.77 -3.31
N LEU A 100 14.25 16.36 -4.29
CA LEU A 100 13.92 16.47 -5.71
C LEU A 100 13.74 15.08 -6.27
N THR A 101 12.58 14.78 -6.87
CA THR A 101 12.34 13.52 -7.59
C THR A 101 12.15 13.77 -9.06
N LYS A 102 12.67 12.86 -9.89
CA LYS A 102 12.58 12.93 -11.35
C LYS A 102 12.41 11.54 -11.92
N VAL A 103 11.59 11.40 -12.95
CA VAL A 103 11.46 10.19 -13.76
C VAL A 103 11.84 10.49 -15.21
N GLU A 104 12.67 9.65 -15.79
CA GLU A 104 13.11 9.74 -17.18
C GLU A 104 12.80 8.42 -17.90
N PHE A 105 12.13 8.53 -19.04
CA PHE A 105 11.94 7.42 -19.95
C PHE A 105 13.19 7.25 -20.83
N LEU A 106 13.83 6.09 -20.75
CA LEU A 106 15.06 5.82 -21.49
C LEU A 106 14.82 5.09 -22.83
N GLY A 107 13.57 4.69 -23.09
CA GLY A 107 13.20 4.02 -24.34
C GLY A 107 12.66 2.62 -24.14
N THR A 108 12.38 1.97 -25.29
CA THR A 108 11.85 0.60 -25.36
C THR A 108 12.82 -0.32 -26.11
N SER A 109 12.84 -1.60 -25.72
CA SER A 109 13.57 -2.66 -26.43
C SER A 109 12.70 -3.92 -26.42
N GLY A 110 12.18 -4.31 -27.60
CA GLY A 110 11.19 -5.39 -27.72
C GLY A 110 9.93 -5.07 -26.89
N ASN A 111 9.52 -6.00 -26.04
CA ASN A 111 8.37 -5.84 -25.12
C ASN A 111 8.76 -5.24 -23.76
N ARG A 112 9.87 -4.54 -23.66
CA ARG A 112 10.34 -3.93 -22.41
C ARG A 112 10.55 -2.44 -22.60
N CYS A 113 10.21 -1.66 -21.54
CA CYS A 113 10.56 -0.27 -21.41
C CYS A 113 11.52 -0.08 -20.23
N THR A 114 12.28 0.99 -20.24
CA THR A 114 13.21 1.32 -19.16
C THR A 114 12.95 2.72 -18.66
N TYR A 115 12.75 2.82 -17.35
CA TYR A 115 12.66 4.10 -16.64
C TYR A 115 13.85 4.27 -15.71
N ARG A 116 14.31 5.51 -15.64
CA ARG A 116 15.25 5.98 -14.62
C ARG A 116 14.49 6.85 -13.64
N TRP A 117 14.54 6.49 -12.38
CA TRP A 117 14.06 7.32 -11.29
C TRP A 117 15.23 7.89 -10.51
N THR A 118 15.20 9.18 -10.22
CA THR A 118 16.22 9.90 -9.47
C THR A 118 15.57 10.56 -8.26
N ALA A 119 16.18 10.38 -7.08
CA ALA A 119 15.85 11.14 -5.87
C ALA A 119 17.10 11.81 -5.35
N SER A 120 17.05 13.13 -5.17
CA SER A 120 18.14 13.91 -4.60
C SER A 120 17.66 14.63 -3.35
N ASP A 121 18.45 14.63 -2.30
CA ASP A 121 18.20 15.38 -1.07
C ASP A 121 19.32 16.40 -0.79
N THR A 122 19.03 17.38 0.05
CA THR A 122 19.99 18.37 0.54
C THR A 122 20.40 18.11 2.00
N GLY A 123 20.38 16.86 2.40
CA GLY A 123 20.62 16.40 3.76
C GLY A 123 22.10 16.48 4.20
N ILE A 124 22.41 15.65 5.19
CA ILE A 124 23.75 15.61 5.77
C ILE A 124 24.81 14.97 4.85
N GLY A 125 24.37 14.25 3.80
CA GLY A 125 25.26 13.47 2.93
C GLY A 125 25.89 12.28 3.67
N MET A 126 26.84 11.64 3.02
CA MET A 126 27.53 10.43 3.50
C MET A 126 29.05 10.53 3.25
N SER A 127 29.84 9.97 4.15
CA SER A 127 31.29 9.83 3.96
C SER A 127 31.62 8.84 2.84
N PRO A 128 32.77 8.95 2.17
CA PRO A 128 33.19 7.98 1.17
C PRO A 128 33.33 6.56 1.73
N GLU A 129 33.77 6.44 2.97
CA GLU A 129 33.91 5.17 3.67
C GLU A 129 32.56 4.49 3.88
N PHE A 130 31.55 5.24 4.35
CA PHE A 130 30.20 4.71 4.54
C PHE A 130 29.54 4.38 3.20
N LEU A 131 29.71 5.25 2.19
CA LEU A 131 29.13 5.05 0.86
C LEU A 131 29.59 3.74 0.21
N ALA A 132 30.85 3.32 0.45
CA ALA A 132 31.38 2.05 -0.04
C ALA A 132 30.65 0.82 0.55
N HIS A 133 30.04 0.97 1.72
CA HIS A 133 29.38 -0.11 2.48
C HIS A 133 27.87 0.08 2.67
N ILE A 134 27.28 1.04 2.00
CA ILE A 134 25.86 1.42 2.20
C ILE A 134 24.88 0.27 1.93
N PHE A 135 25.25 -0.69 1.10
CA PHE A 135 24.44 -1.87 0.79
C PHE A 135 24.74 -3.09 1.66
N ASP A 136 25.74 -2.99 2.55
CA ASP A 136 26.04 -4.07 3.48
C ASP A 136 24.99 -4.12 4.59
N PRO A 137 24.47 -5.30 4.95
CA PRO A 137 23.47 -5.43 6.00
C PRO A 137 23.97 -4.87 7.34
N PHE A 138 23.06 -4.23 8.10
CA PHE A 138 23.32 -3.67 9.43
C PHE A 138 24.31 -2.50 9.46
N THR A 139 24.69 -1.95 8.31
CA THR A 139 25.64 -0.84 8.23
C THR A 139 24.94 0.48 8.51
N GLN A 140 25.53 1.29 9.41
CA GLN A 140 25.09 2.63 9.79
C GLN A 140 26.32 3.53 9.96
N GLU A 141 26.24 4.77 9.46
CA GLU A 141 27.39 5.71 9.49
C GLU A 141 27.76 6.16 10.91
N ARG A 142 26.77 6.25 11.82
CA ARG A 142 26.98 6.62 13.23
C ARG A 142 26.24 5.65 14.14
N GLN A 143 26.99 4.96 14.98
CA GLN A 143 26.47 4.04 16.00
C GLN A 143 26.36 4.67 17.39
N ASP A 144 26.46 5.99 17.52
CA ASP A 144 26.40 6.64 18.81
C ASP A 144 25.02 6.43 19.46
N ALA A 145 25.00 6.01 20.72
CA ALA A 145 23.78 5.80 21.52
C ALA A 145 22.92 7.06 21.68
N ARG A 146 23.38 8.21 21.21
CA ARG A 146 22.70 9.51 21.16
C ARG A 146 22.22 9.90 19.76
N SER A 147 22.40 9.04 18.77
CA SER A 147 21.94 9.33 17.40
C SER A 147 20.42 9.43 17.41
N VAL A 148 19.91 10.59 17.04
CA VAL A 148 18.48 10.89 16.87
C VAL A 148 17.84 9.99 15.79
N TYR A 149 18.68 9.31 15.01
CA TYR A 149 18.31 8.55 13.82
C TYR A 149 18.41 7.04 14.06
N GLN A 150 17.41 6.46 14.71
CA GLN A 150 17.31 5.00 14.83
C GLN A 150 16.92 4.35 13.51
N GLY A 151 17.64 3.32 13.08
CA GLY A 151 17.33 2.52 11.89
C GLY A 151 17.89 1.11 12.03
N THR A 152 17.43 0.16 11.22
CA THR A 152 17.86 -1.24 11.24
C THR A 152 19.21 -1.46 10.52
N GLY A 153 19.56 -0.55 9.61
CA GLY A 153 20.69 -0.73 8.68
C GLY A 153 20.41 -1.74 7.57
N LEU A 154 19.17 -2.24 7.46
CA LEU A 154 18.79 -3.23 6.45
C LEU A 154 18.13 -2.62 5.21
N GLY A 155 17.56 -1.42 5.32
CA GLY A 155 16.75 -0.82 4.25
C GLY A 155 17.46 -0.72 2.90
N MET A 156 18.73 -0.29 2.87
CA MET A 156 19.47 -0.15 1.61
C MET A 156 19.98 -1.49 1.07
N ALA A 157 20.28 -2.46 1.92
CA ALA A 157 20.59 -3.83 1.52
C ALA A 157 19.37 -4.49 0.85
N ILE A 158 18.17 -4.30 1.41
CA ILE A 158 16.89 -4.76 0.83
C ILE A 158 16.65 -4.08 -0.53
N VAL A 159 16.82 -2.76 -0.62
CA VAL A 159 16.68 -2.01 -1.88
C VAL A 159 17.58 -2.58 -2.96
N LYS A 160 18.88 -2.81 -2.67
CA LYS A 160 19.83 -3.36 -3.63
C LYS A 160 19.39 -4.73 -4.15
N ARG A 161 19.01 -5.64 -3.25
CA ARG A 161 18.56 -7.00 -3.62
C ARG A 161 17.27 -6.99 -4.44
N LEU A 162 16.30 -6.15 -4.11
CA LEU A 162 15.05 -6.02 -4.86
C LEU A 162 15.31 -5.49 -6.28
N ILE A 163 16.15 -4.46 -6.41
CA ILE A 163 16.52 -3.90 -7.71
C ILE A 163 17.26 -4.94 -8.57
N ASP A 164 18.19 -5.70 -7.99
CA ASP A 164 18.91 -6.77 -8.68
C ASP A 164 17.94 -7.88 -9.15
N ALA A 165 17.00 -8.28 -8.29
CA ALA A 165 15.96 -9.25 -8.63
C ALA A 165 15.04 -8.76 -9.76
N MET A 166 14.82 -7.45 -9.87
CA MET A 166 14.07 -6.82 -10.97
C MET A 166 14.92 -6.63 -12.25
N GLY A 167 16.19 -7.01 -12.23
CA GLY A 167 17.13 -6.80 -13.33
C GLY A 167 17.50 -5.34 -13.56
N GLY A 168 17.35 -4.52 -12.53
CA GLY A 168 17.66 -3.09 -12.53
C GLY A 168 19.05 -2.77 -12.02
N THR A 169 19.35 -1.49 -11.92
CA THR A 169 20.60 -0.96 -11.34
C THR A 169 20.30 0.19 -10.39
N ILE A 170 21.14 0.34 -9.37
CA ILE A 170 21.16 1.51 -8.48
C ILE A 170 22.56 2.08 -8.39
N SER A 171 22.67 3.40 -8.46
CA SER A 171 23.90 4.15 -8.16
C SER A 171 23.58 5.27 -7.17
N ILE A 172 24.57 5.60 -6.34
CA ILE A 172 24.43 6.63 -5.31
C ILE A 172 25.65 7.54 -5.40
N THR A 173 25.38 8.85 -5.40
CA THR A 173 26.42 9.87 -5.21
C THR A 173 26.09 10.68 -3.99
N SER A 174 27.05 10.94 -3.12
CA SER A 174 26.84 11.70 -1.90
C SER A 174 28.11 12.46 -1.50
N GLU A 175 27.92 13.58 -0.84
CA GLU A 175 28.99 14.38 -0.28
C GLU A 175 28.53 14.92 1.09
N GLU A 176 29.36 14.76 2.12
CA GLU A 176 29.06 15.24 3.47
C GLU A 176 28.69 16.73 3.47
N GLY A 177 27.59 17.07 4.11
CA GLY A 177 27.01 18.41 4.21
C GLY A 177 26.27 18.91 2.98
N LYS A 178 26.31 18.20 1.83
CA LYS A 178 25.64 18.61 0.58
C LYS A 178 24.41 17.79 0.26
N GLY A 179 24.32 16.55 0.76
CA GLY A 179 23.22 15.62 0.54
C GLY A 179 23.57 14.45 -0.35
N SER A 180 22.56 13.71 -0.79
CA SER A 180 22.71 12.47 -1.55
C SER A 180 21.82 12.45 -2.78
N THR A 181 22.26 11.73 -3.81
CA THR A 181 21.48 11.45 -5.03
C THR A 181 21.46 9.96 -5.30
N PHE A 182 20.27 9.40 -5.38
CA PHE A 182 19.98 8.01 -5.69
C PHE A 182 19.44 7.93 -7.11
N VAL A 183 20.01 7.08 -7.94
CA VAL A 183 19.57 6.83 -9.32
C VAL A 183 19.27 5.37 -9.49
N ILE A 184 18.02 5.05 -9.79
CA ILE A 184 17.55 3.69 -10.08
C ILE A 184 17.16 3.59 -11.54
N THR A 185 17.54 2.49 -12.19
CA THR A 185 17.09 2.17 -13.53
C THR A 185 16.47 0.78 -13.53
N ILE A 186 15.20 0.67 -13.89
CA ILE A 186 14.47 -0.61 -13.90
C ILE A 186 13.89 -0.86 -15.29
N PRO A 187 14.29 -1.97 -15.95
CA PRO A 187 13.65 -2.45 -17.16
C PRO A 187 12.39 -3.24 -16.80
N SER A 188 11.24 -2.83 -17.30
CA SER A 188 9.96 -3.46 -17.04
C SER A 188 9.33 -3.99 -18.33
N GLU A 189 8.59 -5.09 -18.25
CA GLU A 189 7.78 -5.57 -19.38
C GLU A 189 6.60 -4.61 -19.60
N ILE A 190 6.35 -4.25 -20.86
CA ILE A 190 5.22 -3.36 -21.19
C ILE A 190 3.92 -4.11 -20.97
N ALA A 191 3.04 -3.54 -20.18
CA ALA A 191 1.68 -4.01 -20.06
C ALA A 191 0.79 -3.28 -21.07
N PRO A 192 -0.22 -3.96 -21.66
CA PRO A 192 -1.18 -3.26 -22.51
C PRO A 192 -1.84 -2.16 -21.69
N ALA A 193 -2.07 -0.99 -22.31
CA ALA A 193 -3.14 -0.15 -21.86
C ALA A 193 -4.34 -1.09 -21.75
N GLU A 194 -5.08 -1.11 -20.62
CA GLU A 194 -6.37 -1.79 -20.70
C GLU A 194 -7.00 -1.26 -21.98
N GLU A 195 -7.36 -2.16 -22.91
CA GLU A 195 -8.50 -1.82 -23.76
C GLU A 195 -9.50 -1.30 -22.76
N GLU A 196 -9.90 -0.02 -22.89
CA GLU A 196 -11.03 0.48 -22.10
C GLU A 196 -12.01 -0.67 -22.13
N LYS A 197 -12.05 -1.46 -21.06
CA LYS A 197 -13.23 -2.29 -20.85
C LYS A 197 -14.30 -1.26 -21.02
N PRO A 198 -15.15 -1.35 -22.10
CA PRO A 198 -16.07 -0.27 -22.34
C PRO A 198 -16.57 0.04 -20.95
N GLU A 199 -16.24 1.27 -20.49
CA GLU A 199 -16.69 1.68 -19.16
C GLU A 199 -18.10 1.13 -19.16
N LYS A 200 -18.36 0.09 -18.38
CA LYS A 200 -19.71 -0.15 -17.97
C LYS A 200 -20.03 1.09 -17.19
N LYS A 201 -20.30 2.17 -17.95
CA LYS A 201 -21.03 3.35 -17.54
C LYS A 201 -22.46 2.91 -17.22
N GLY A 202 -22.56 1.93 -16.35
CA GLY A 202 -23.57 1.96 -15.39
C GLY A 202 -22.90 2.66 -14.21
N HIS A 203 -23.23 3.90 -13.97
CA HIS A 203 -23.25 4.39 -12.62
C HIS A 203 -23.91 3.26 -11.82
N VAL A 204 -23.09 2.52 -11.06
CA VAL A 204 -23.66 1.58 -10.11
C VAL A 204 -24.26 2.50 -9.08
N ASP A 205 -25.57 2.69 -9.22
CA ASP A 205 -26.32 3.46 -8.29
C ASP A 205 -26.50 2.60 -7.04
N ILE A 206 -25.85 2.98 -5.96
CA ILE A 206 -26.01 2.34 -4.64
C ILE A 206 -27.16 3.00 -3.86
N ALA A 207 -27.88 3.97 -4.47
CA ALA A 207 -29.00 4.61 -3.86
C ALA A 207 -30.09 3.59 -3.51
N GLY A 208 -30.52 3.63 -2.26
CA GLY A 208 -31.54 2.72 -1.73
C GLY A 208 -30.99 1.40 -1.20
N LEU A 209 -29.75 0.99 -1.50
CA LEU A 209 -29.15 -0.19 -0.88
C LEU A 209 -29.05 -0.02 0.63
N HIS A 210 -29.33 -1.09 1.36
CA HIS A 210 -29.16 -1.13 2.81
C HIS A 210 -27.91 -1.94 3.17
N LEU A 211 -26.87 -1.23 3.57
CA LEU A 211 -25.56 -1.80 3.86
C LEU A 211 -25.38 -1.98 5.38
N MET A 212 -24.76 -3.09 5.78
CA MET A 212 -24.22 -3.24 7.13
C MET A 212 -22.74 -2.90 7.08
N LEU A 213 -22.30 -1.91 7.84
CA LEU A 213 -20.90 -1.51 8.02
C LEU A 213 -20.42 -2.01 9.36
N VAL A 214 -19.40 -2.86 9.35
CA VAL A 214 -18.81 -3.45 10.55
C VAL A 214 -17.38 -2.89 10.70
N GLU A 215 -17.18 -2.00 11.66
CA GLU A 215 -15.94 -1.25 11.87
C GLU A 215 -15.83 -0.90 13.36
N ASP A 216 -14.70 -1.20 13.99
CA ASP A 216 -14.49 -0.97 15.43
C ASP A 216 -13.97 0.44 15.77
N ASN A 217 -13.44 1.14 14.76
CA ASN A 217 -12.99 2.52 14.91
C ASN A 217 -14.13 3.49 14.58
N GLU A 218 -14.62 4.21 15.58
CA GLU A 218 -15.76 5.15 15.45
C GLU A 218 -15.53 6.19 14.34
N LEU A 219 -14.32 6.76 14.23
CA LEU A 219 -14.00 7.76 13.21
C LEU A 219 -14.04 7.17 11.80
N ASN A 220 -13.47 5.98 11.60
CA ASN A 220 -13.52 5.28 10.31
C ASN A 220 -14.97 4.95 9.94
N ALA A 221 -15.76 4.48 10.90
CA ALA A 221 -17.16 4.16 10.72
C ALA A 221 -17.97 5.40 10.32
N GLU A 222 -17.78 6.55 10.98
CA GLU A 222 -18.44 7.82 10.65
C GLU A 222 -18.09 8.29 9.24
N ILE A 223 -16.80 8.26 8.86
CA ILE A 223 -16.34 8.66 7.53
C ILE A 223 -16.97 7.76 6.45
N ALA A 224 -16.88 6.44 6.62
CA ALA A 224 -17.44 5.49 5.65
C ALA A 224 -18.97 5.61 5.56
N GLN A 225 -19.66 5.77 6.70
CA GLN A 225 -21.10 5.98 6.73
C GLN A 225 -21.49 7.26 6.00
N MET A 226 -20.79 8.36 6.23
CA MET A 226 -21.06 9.64 5.57
C MET A 226 -20.90 9.51 4.05
N LEU A 227 -19.78 8.94 3.58
CA LEU A 227 -19.48 8.76 2.16
C LEU A 227 -20.52 7.88 1.44
N LEU A 228 -20.94 6.78 2.06
CA LEU A 228 -21.95 5.87 1.52
C LEU A 228 -23.34 6.49 1.52
N THR A 229 -23.68 7.22 2.56
CA THR A 229 -24.98 7.90 2.68
C THR A 229 -25.10 9.06 1.68
N ASP A 230 -24.02 9.78 1.43
CA ASP A 230 -23.96 10.84 0.38
C ASP A 230 -24.25 10.28 -1.01
N LYS A 231 -23.90 9.02 -1.26
CA LYS A 231 -24.25 8.26 -2.49
C LYS A 231 -25.63 7.60 -2.44
N GLY A 232 -26.44 7.91 -1.44
CA GLY A 232 -27.85 7.46 -1.34
C GLY A 232 -28.05 6.09 -0.69
N ALA A 233 -27.03 5.43 -0.18
CA ALA A 233 -27.17 4.17 0.55
C ALA A 233 -27.69 4.40 1.97
N ARG A 234 -28.43 3.43 2.52
CA ARG A 234 -28.74 3.34 3.94
C ARG A 234 -27.66 2.49 4.62
N VAL A 235 -27.08 3.00 5.71
CA VAL A 235 -25.99 2.31 6.39
C VAL A 235 -26.38 2.03 7.84
N THR A 236 -26.25 0.78 8.24
CA THR A 236 -26.33 0.36 9.65
C THR A 236 -24.95 0.00 10.14
N VAL A 237 -24.43 0.75 11.10
CA VAL A 237 -23.09 0.55 11.67
C VAL A 237 -23.16 -0.38 12.88
N VAL A 238 -22.19 -1.29 13.01
CA VAL A 238 -21.93 -2.09 14.20
C VAL A 238 -20.41 -2.14 14.47
N GLY A 239 -20.02 -2.20 15.75
CA GLY A 239 -18.65 -2.00 16.18
C GLY A 239 -17.78 -3.26 16.27
N ASP A 240 -18.32 -4.46 16.01
CA ASP A 240 -17.55 -5.71 16.02
C ASP A 240 -18.27 -6.85 15.30
N GLY A 241 -17.55 -7.93 15.03
CA GLY A 241 -18.09 -9.09 14.33
C GLY A 241 -19.20 -9.83 15.08
N LYS A 242 -19.20 -9.78 16.42
CA LYS A 242 -20.24 -10.41 17.23
C LYS A 242 -21.56 -9.68 17.08
N GLN A 243 -21.53 -8.34 17.12
CA GLN A 243 -22.71 -7.50 16.87
C GLN A 243 -23.26 -7.71 15.46
N ALA A 244 -22.36 -7.84 14.45
CA ALA A 244 -22.76 -8.10 13.07
C ALA A 244 -23.50 -9.44 12.94
N VAL A 245 -22.99 -10.51 13.54
CA VAL A 245 -23.62 -11.85 13.55
C VAL A 245 -24.97 -11.80 14.24
N ASP A 246 -25.05 -11.17 15.42
CA ASP A 246 -26.29 -11.08 16.21
C ASP A 246 -27.34 -10.22 15.47
N LEU A 247 -26.93 -9.11 14.88
CA LEU A 247 -27.83 -8.25 14.10
C LEU A 247 -28.36 -8.99 12.86
N PHE A 248 -27.47 -9.66 12.10
CA PHE A 248 -27.86 -10.42 10.92
C PHE A 248 -28.84 -11.55 11.27
N LYS A 249 -28.57 -12.29 12.35
CA LYS A 249 -29.44 -13.38 12.84
C LYS A 249 -30.83 -12.89 13.19
N ASN A 250 -30.95 -11.71 13.83
CA ASN A 250 -32.22 -11.19 14.36
C ASN A 250 -33.06 -10.39 13.36
N LYS A 251 -32.49 -10.03 12.21
CA LYS A 251 -33.21 -9.32 11.16
C LYS A 251 -33.89 -10.29 10.19
N ILE A 252 -34.94 -9.78 9.55
CA ILE A 252 -35.66 -10.52 8.51
C ILE A 252 -34.70 -10.79 7.33
N PRO A 253 -34.73 -11.99 6.71
CA PRO A 253 -33.95 -12.25 5.51
C PRO A 253 -34.15 -11.19 4.43
N GLY A 254 -33.06 -10.75 3.79
CA GLY A 254 -33.10 -9.68 2.79
C GLY A 254 -33.16 -8.27 3.36
N THR A 255 -32.95 -8.08 4.69
CA THR A 255 -32.86 -6.73 5.28
C THR A 255 -31.64 -5.96 4.78
N PHE A 256 -30.52 -6.63 4.55
CA PHE A 256 -29.29 -6.04 4.05
C PHE A 256 -28.99 -6.54 2.65
N ASP A 257 -28.51 -5.64 1.81
CA ASP A 257 -28.09 -5.92 0.44
C ASP A 257 -26.62 -6.34 0.37
N ALA A 258 -25.78 -5.83 1.28
CA ALA A 258 -24.38 -6.24 1.45
C ALA A 258 -23.85 -5.93 2.85
N ILE A 259 -22.71 -6.53 3.17
CA ILE A 259 -21.95 -6.31 4.41
C ILE A 259 -20.54 -5.84 4.05
N LEU A 260 -20.14 -4.67 4.54
CA LEU A 260 -18.76 -4.20 4.54
C LEU A 260 -18.15 -4.59 5.89
N MET A 261 -17.15 -5.47 5.89
CA MET A 261 -16.66 -6.15 7.07
C MET A 261 -15.18 -5.86 7.31
N ASP A 262 -14.84 -5.14 8.37
CA ASP A 262 -13.45 -5.07 8.81
C ASP A 262 -12.95 -6.46 9.23
N ILE A 263 -11.71 -6.76 8.88
CA ILE A 263 -11.08 -8.04 9.24
C ILE A 263 -10.57 -8.00 10.67
N MET A 264 -9.94 -6.90 11.08
CA MET A 264 -9.20 -6.78 12.34
C MET A 264 -10.02 -6.03 13.38
N MET A 265 -10.86 -6.74 14.10
CA MET A 265 -11.72 -6.16 15.15
C MET A 265 -11.58 -6.92 16.47
N PRO A 266 -11.79 -6.24 17.63
CA PRO A 266 -11.85 -6.88 18.93
C PRO A 266 -13.11 -7.77 19.05
N VAL A 267 -13.18 -8.60 20.08
CA VAL A 267 -14.30 -9.49 20.42
C VAL A 267 -14.49 -10.60 19.39
N MET A 268 -14.74 -10.28 18.12
CA MET A 268 -14.85 -11.24 17.02
C MET A 268 -14.33 -10.59 15.74
N ASP A 269 -13.31 -11.21 15.12
CA ASP A 269 -12.75 -10.78 13.85
C ASP A 269 -13.72 -11.01 12.68
N GLY A 270 -13.49 -10.29 11.55
CA GLY A 270 -14.38 -10.33 10.40
C GLY A 270 -14.45 -11.67 9.69
N MET A 271 -13.35 -12.46 9.67
CA MET A 271 -13.36 -13.80 9.07
C MET A 271 -14.21 -14.78 9.89
N THR A 272 -14.09 -14.72 11.20
CA THR A 272 -14.91 -15.54 12.13
C THR A 272 -16.38 -15.15 12.04
N ALA A 273 -16.69 -13.84 11.98
CA ALA A 273 -18.04 -13.34 11.79
C ALA A 273 -18.64 -13.80 10.45
N THR A 274 -17.87 -13.75 9.38
CA THR A 274 -18.28 -14.23 8.04
C THR A 274 -18.62 -15.72 8.06
N ARG A 275 -17.76 -16.58 8.63
CA ARG A 275 -18.04 -18.01 8.75
C ARG A 275 -19.32 -18.27 9.56
N ALA A 276 -19.53 -17.52 10.64
CA ALA A 276 -20.73 -17.61 11.45
C ALA A 276 -21.99 -17.21 10.64
N ILE A 277 -21.95 -16.10 9.91
CA ILE A 277 -23.07 -15.68 9.04
C ILE A 277 -23.34 -16.74 7.98
N ARG A 278 -22.31 -17.24 7.29
CA ARG A 278 -22.42 -18.27 6.25
C ARG A 278 -22.96 -19.61 6.78
N SER A 279 -22.84 -19.88 8.08
CA SER A 279 -23.33 -21.11 8.71
C SER A 279 -24.85 -21.12 8.99
N PHE A 280 -25.52 -19.95 8.94
CA PHE A 280 -26.95 -19.91 9.23
C PHE A 280 -27.79 -20.66 8.17
N ALA A 281 -28.85 -21.32 8.64
CA ALA A 281 -29.77 -22.08 7.80
C ALA A 281 -30.84 -21.16 7.17
N ARG A 282 -30.38 -20.08 6.47
CA ARG A 282 -31.24 -19.14 5.76
C ARG A 282 -30.63 -18.82 4.40
N ALA A 283 -31.47 -18.59 3.40
CA ALA A 283 -31.04 -18.47 2.01
C ALA A 283 -30.08 -17.30 1.81
N ASP A 284 -30.39 -16.11 2.34
CA ASP A 284 -29.58 -14.91 2.20
C ASP A 284 -28.23 -15.00 2.92
N ALA A 285 -28.08 -15.85 3.94
CA ALA A 285 -26.78 -16.08 4.58
C ALA A 285 -25.73 -16.67 3.62
N LYS A 286 -26.15 -17.39 2.59
CA LYS A 286 -25.28 -17.99 1.58
C LYS A 286 -24.96 -17.05 0.43
N THR A 287 -25.82 -16.08 0.17
CA THR A 287 -25.78 -15.25 -1.03
C THR A 287 -25.44 -13.78 -0.78
N ILE A 288 -25.69 -13.25 0.45
CA ILE A 288 -25.38 -11.85 0.75
C ILE A 288 -23.91 -11.53 0.46
N PRO A 289 -23.63 -10.50 -0.33
CA PRO A 289 -22.27 -10.03 -0.55
C PRO A 289 -21.63 -9.61 0.78
N ILE A 290 -20.45 -10.15 1.07
CA ILE A 290 -19.60 -9.73 2.19
C ILE A 290 -18.28 -9.28 1.61
N ILE A 291 -17.98 -7.99 1.76
CA ILE A 291 -16.79 -7.34 1.23
C ILE A 291 -15.86 -7.05 2.41
N ALA A 292 -14.67 -7.63 2.38
CA ALA A 292 -13.66 -7.41 3.40
C ALA A 292 -13.08 -6.00 3.30
N MET A 293 -12.82 -5.36 4.44
CA MET A 293 -12.03 -4.14 4.56
C MET A 293 -10.75 -4.48 5.32
N THR A 294 -9.58 -4.34 4.68
CA THR A 294 -8.30 -4.77 5.24
C THR A 294 -7.27 -3.63 5.26
N ALA A 295 -6.45 -3.57 6.30
CA ALA A 295 -5.30 -2.67 6.34
C ALA A 295 -4.14 -3.12 5.43
N ASN A 296 -4.13 -4.38 4.97
CA ASN A 296 -3.06 -4.97 4.17
C ASN A 296 -3.60 -5.48 2.83
N ALA A 297 -2.89 -5.11 1.75
CA ALA A 297 -3.15 -5.60 0.39
C ALA A 297 -2.41 -6.93 0.07
N PHE A 298 -2.04 -7.73 1.08
CA PHE A 298 -1.29 -8.96 0.83
C PHE A 298 -2.18 -10.08 0.29
N ASP A 299 -1.74 -10.76 -0.76
CA ASP A 299 -2.43 -11.89 -1.41
C ASP A 299 -2.82 -13.01 -0.43
N GLU A 300 -2.02 -13.23 0.62
CA GLU A 300 -2.33 -14.24 1.65
C GLU A 300 -3.58 -13.88 2.47
N ASP A 301 -3.80 -12.61 2.77
CA ASP A 301 -4.96 -12.17 3.54
C ASP A 301 -6.21 -12.13 2.64
N ALA A 302 -6.07 -11.73 1.38
CA ALA A 302 -7.12 -11.83 0.38
C ALA A 302 -7.60 -13.28 0.21
N LYS A 303 -6.67 -14.24 0.10
CA LYS A 303 -7.00 -15.66 -0.02
C LYS A 303 -7.75 -16.19 1.21
N LYS A 304 -7.31 -15.84 2.41
CA LYS A 304 -7.99 -16.22 3.66
C LYS A 304 -9.41 -15.64 3.75
N CYS A 305 -9.63 -14.41 3.27
CA CYS A 305 -10.95 -13.81 3.20
C CYS A 305 -11.89 -14.60 2.29
N MET A 306 -11.42 -14.97 1.09
CA MET A 306 -12.20 -15.78 0.15
C MET A 306 -12.50 -17.16 0.72
N GLU A 307 -11.54 -17.81 1.39
CA GLU A 307 -11.71 -19.10 2.08
C GLU A 307 -12.71 -19.01 3.26
N ALA A 308 -12.81 -17.83 3.90
CA ALA A 308 -13.82 -17.58 4.94
C ALA A 308 -15.24 -17.40 4.36
N GLY A 309 -15.38 -17.22 3.05
CA GLY A 309 -16.66 -17.03 2.35
C GLY A 309 -17.00 -15.57 2.05
N MET A 310 -16.03 -14.66 2.05
CA MET A 310 -16.18 -13.29 1.56
C MET A 310 -16.17 -13.25 0.04
N ASN A 311 -16.72 -12.19 -0.56
CA ASN A 311 -16.89 -12.08 -2.01
C ASN A 311 -15.83 -11.20 -2.66
N ALA A 312 -15.34 -10.21 -1.94
CA ALA A 312 -14.28 -9.29 -2.37
C ALA A 312 -13.50 -8.76 -1.17
N HIS A 313 -12.40 -8.08 -1.44
CA HIS A 313 -11.66 -7.33 -0.42
C HIS A 313 -11.32 -5.93 -0.93
N LEU A 314 -11.29 -4.97 -0.03
CA LEU A 314 -10.91 -3.58 -0.24
C LEU A 314 -9.83 -3.19 0.76
N THR A 315 -8.88 -2.39 0.34
CA THR A 315 -7.82 -1.88 1.23
C THR A 315 -8.28 -0.60 1.93
N LYS A 316 -7.90 -0.44 3.19
CA LYS A 316 -8.05 0.81 3.93
C LYS A 316 -6.87 1.75 3.61
N PRO A 317 -7.07 3.08 3.46
CA PRO A 317 -8.32 3.81 3.65
C PRO A 317 -9.35 3.49 2.56
N ILE A 318 -10.63 3.49 2.94
CA ILE A 318 -11.73 3.14 2.04
C ILE A 318 -11.93 4.24 1.01
N GLU A 319 -11.70 3.93 -0.25
CA GLU A 319 -12.06 4.79 -1.38
C GLU A 319 -13.46 4.44 -1.86
N ILE A 320 -14.35 5.45 -1.86
CA ILE A 320 -15.77 5.26 -2.14
C ILE A 320 -16.03 4.66 -3.51
N ASP A 321 -15.23 5.00 -4.51
CA ASP A 321 -15.41 4.51 -5.88
C ASP A 321 -15.13 3.01 -5.97
N HIS A 322 -14.12 2.50 -5.26
CA HIS A 322 -13.83 1.06 -5.16
C HIS A 322 -14.94 0.29 -4.44
N VAL A 323 -15.56 0.91 -3.41
CA VAL A 323 -16.72 0.30 -2.71
C VAL A 323 -17.90 0.20 -3.64
N ILE A 324 -18.21 1.28 -4.40
CA ILE A 324 -19.30 1.31 -5.36
C ILE A 324 -19.09 0.27 -6.46
N GLU A 325 -17.87 0.14 -6.97
CA GLU A 325 -17.53 -0.87 -7.98
C GLU A 325 -17.74 -2.29 -7.44
N ALA A 326 -17.21 -2.58 -6.25
CA ALA A 326 -17.39 -3.88 -5.61
C ALA A 326 -18.85 -4.20 -5.33
N LEU A 327 -19.63 -3.24 -4.79
CA LEU A 327 -21.06 -3.40 -4.59
C LEU A 327 -21.80 -3.66 -5.91
N GLY A 328 -21.44 -2.94 -6.98
CA GLY A 328 -22.04 -3.12 -8.30
C GLY A 328 -21.76 -4.47 -8.95
N GLN A 329 -20.68 -5.09 -8.59
CA GLN A 329 -20.36 -6.43 -9.06
C GLN A 329 -21.22 -7.51 -8.39
N TYR A 330 -21.61 -7.33 -7.13
CA TYR A 330 -22.23 -8.36 -6.30
C TYR A 330 -23.69 -8.04 -5.90
N CYS A 331 -24.10 -6.76 -5.86
CA CYS A 331 -25.47 -6.34 -5.57
C CYS A 331 -26.22 -6.06 -6.89
N ARG A 332 -26.88 -7.06 -7.44
CA ARG A 332 -27.77 -6.93 -8.60
C ARG A 332 -29.18 -7.31 -8.23
#